data_67f481ba7b251280e3cc40d2a99ff1a5
#
_entry.id   67f481ba7b251280e3cc40d2a99ff1a5
#
_cell.length_a   1.000
_cell.length_b   1.000
_cell.length_c   1.000
_cell.angle_alpha   90.00
_cell.angle_beta   90.00
_cell.angle_gamma   90.00
#
_symmetry.space_group_name_H-M   'P 1'
#
loop_
_entity.id
_entity.type
_entity.pdbx_description
1 polymer ?
#
loop_
_entity_poly.entity_id
_entity_poly.type
_entity_poly.pdbx_seq_one_letter_code
_entity_poly.pdbx_strand_id
1 'polypeptide(L)'
;YTLNGYLQQLGASTRVIRNDEVTAGELEQLVAEVDGVLISPGPGTPTDAGVSIAMVGIALRTGVPLLGVCLGHQAIAEALGGVVTHAEELMHGKVSRVRHQGDSFFAGVAPEFNATRYHSLAVVRDTVPESLSITAETESGIVMALRHRELPIFGVQYHPESVLTEGGYQQLGNWLAVAGLPNAAGLAASLSPLLVQEW
;
A
#
# COMPACT_ATOMS: atom_id res chain seq x y z
N TYR A 1 6.86 -11.63 2.19
CA TYR A 1 6.20 -12.54 3.17
C TYR A 1 5.79 -11.84 4.47
N THR A 2 6.47 -10.78 4.92
CA THR A 2 6.15 -10.07 6.18
C THR A 2 4.75 -9.44 6.16
N LEU A 3 4.37 -8.77 5.06
CA LEU A 3 3.00 -8.25 4.87
C LEU A 3 1.94 -9.35 5.04
N ASN A 4 2.17 -10.52 4.43
CA ASN A 4 1.26 -11.67 4.55
C ASN A 4 1.09 -12.11 6.01
N GLY A 5 2.19 -12.17 6.75
CA GLY A 5 2.17 -12.48 8.19
C GLY A 5 1.34 -11.47 9.00
N TYR A 6 1.47 -10.17 8.71
CA TYR A 6 0.70 -9.12 9.37
C TYR A 6 -0.81 -9.24 9.07
N LEU A 7 -1.18 -9.50 7.80
CA LEU A 7 -2.57 -9.69 7.42
C LEU A 7 -3.18 -10.89 8.13
N GLN A 8 -2.45 -12.01 8.24
CA GLN A 8 -2.92 -13.20 8.96
C GLN A 8 -3.07 -12.96 10.47
N GLN A 9 -2.15 -12.21 11.10
CA GLN A 9 -2.28 -11.83 12.50
C GLN A 9 -3.50 -10.91 12.75
N LEU A 10 -3.88 -10.12 11.75
CA LEU A 10 -5.08 -9.29 11.76
C LEU A 10 -6.38 -10.09 11.44
N GLY A 11 -6.25 -11.41 11.24
CA GLY A 11 -7.38 -12.32 11.05
C GLY A 11 -7.76 -12.57 9.58
N ALA A 12 -7.00 -12.08 8.62
CA ALA A 12 -7.28 -12.33 7.21
C ALA A 12 -6.85 -13.76 6.78
N SER A 13 -7.68 -14.41 5.97
CA SER A 13 -7.28 -15.57 5.19
C SER A 13 -6.63 -15.08 3.89
N THR A 14 -5.42 -15.53 3.60
CA THR A 14 -4.62 -14.98 2.50
C THR A 14 -4.22 -16.04 1.49
N ARG A 15 -4.24 -15.66 0.21
CA ARG A 15 -3.65 -16.40 -0.90
C ARG A 15 -2.58 -15.54 -1.56
N VAL A 16 -1.36 -16.03 -1.60
CA VAL A 16 -0.24 -15.33 -2.24
C VAL A 16 -0.06 -15.89 -3.65
N ILE A 17 -0.03 -15.00 -4.64
CA ILE A 17 0.17 -15.32 -6.05
C ILE A 17 1.30 -14.41 -6.56
N ARG A 18 2.24 -14.98 -7.29
CA ARG A 18 3.30 -14.17 -7.91
C ARG A 18 2.75 -13.47 -9.15
N ASN A 19 3.21 -12.26 -9.39
CA ASN A 19 2.77 -11.41 -10.50
C ASN A 19 3.17 -11.95 -11.90
N ASP A 20 4.06 -12.95 -11.95
CA ASP A 20 4.53 -13.63 -13.15
C ASP A 20 3.91 -15.05 -13.37
N GLU A 21 3.05 -15.50 -12.45
CA GLU A 21 2.41 -16.82 -12.49
C GLU A 21 0.98 -16.79 -13.05
N VAL A 22 0.41 -15.60 -13.27
CA VAL A 22 -0.96 -15.44 -13.73
C VAL A 22 -1.05 -14.43 -14.87
N THR A 23 -2.07 -14.59 -15.70
CA THR A 23 -2.44 -13.63 -16.74
C THR A 23 -3.49 -12.64 -16.24
N ALA A 24 -3.68 -11.52 -16.95
CA ALA A 24 -4.72 -10.56 -16.63
C ALA A 24 -6.15 -11.16 -16.66
N GLY A 25 -6.41 -12.12 -17.56
CA GLY A 25 -7.69 -12.81 -17.63
C GLY A 25 -7.96 -13.75 -16.45
N GLU A 26 -6.94 -14.41 -15.94
CA GLU A 26 -7.03 -15.24 -14.74
C GLU A 26 -7.23 -14.40 -13.49
N LEU A 27 -6.63 -13.18 -13.43
CA LEU A 27 -6.84 -12.25 -12.32
C LEU A 27 -8.31 -11.86 -12.14
N GLU A 28 -9.06 -11.63 -13.22
CA GLU A 28 -10.49 -11.28 -13.13
C GLU A 28 -11.30 -12.37 -12.44
N GLN A 29 -10.98 -13.63 -12.71
CA GLN A 29 -11.63 -14.76 -12.05
C GLN A 29 -11.25 -14.85 -10.56
N LEU A 30 -9.96 -14.67 -10.26
CA LEU A 30 -9.45 -14.70 -8.88
C LEU A 30 -10.01 -13.57 -8.01
N VAL A 31 -10.19 -12.38 -8.58
CA VAL A 31 -10.76 -11.22 -7.86
C VAL A 31 -12.20 -11.47 -7.44
N ALA A 32 -12.97 -12.24 -8.20
CA ALA A 32 -14.35 -12.61 -7.83
C ALA A 32 -14.43 -13.54 -6.59
N GLU A 33 -13.32 -14.13 -6.18
CA GLU A 33 -13.24 -15.09 -5.06
C GLU A 33 -12.69 -14.45 -3.77
N VAL A 34 -12.34 -13.15 -3.78
CA VAL A 34 -11.68 -12.48 -2.65
C VAL A 34 -12.38 -11.16 -2.28
N ASP A 35 -12.27 -10.77 -1.02
CA ASP A 35 -12.85 -9.53 -0.48
C ASP A 35 -11.94 -8.32 -0.66
N GLY A 36 -10.66 -8.52 -0.99
CA GLY A 36 -9.69 -7.46 -1.22
C GLY A 36 -8.39 -7.99 -1.81
N VAL A 37 -7.63 -7.09 -2.43
CA VAL A 37 -6.36 -7.40 -3.07
C VAL A 37 -5.26 -6.49 -2.54
N LEU A 38 -4.08 -7.05 -2.28
CA LEU A 38 -2.88 -6.30 -1.94
C LEU A 38 -1.81 -6.54 -3.02
N ILE A 39 -1.35 -5.45 -3.65
CA ILE A 39 -0.17 -5.48 -4.51
C ILE A 39 1.05 -5.19 -3.64
N SER A 40 1.89 -6.22 -3.46
CA SER A 40 3.05 -6.17 -2.56
C SER A 40 4.22 -5.38 -3.17
N PRO A 41 5.21 -5.00 -2.34
CA PRO A 41 6.49 -4.50 -2.84
C PRO A 41 7.16 -5.50 -3.78
N GLY A 42 7.92 -4.97 -4.73
CA GLY A 42 8.69 -5.75 -5.69
C GLY A 42 9.83 -4.94 -6.30
N PRO A 43 10.77 -5.59 -6.97
CA PRO A 43 11.85 -4.93 -7.69
C PRO A 43 11.36 -4.33 -9.02
N GLY A 44 12.19 -3.46 -9.60
CA GLY A 44 11.97 -2.87 -10.93
C GLY A 44 10.96 -1.72 -10.93
N THR A 45 10.30 -1.54 -12.05
CA THR A 45 9.29 -0.51 -12.28
C THR A 45 7.90 -1.12 -12.28
N PRO A 46 6.81 -0.34 -12.07
CA PRO A 46 5.45 -0.86 -12.18
C PRO A 46 5.15 -1.50 -13.53
N THR A 47 5.68 -0.95 -14.61
CA THR A 47 5.53 -1.47 -15.99
C THR A 47 6.16 -2.84 -16.15
N ASP A 48 7.27 -3.12 -15.45
CA ASP A 48 7.97 -4.41 -15.48
C ASP A 48 7.42 -5.40 -14.44
N ALA A 49 6.44 -5.01 -13.65
CA ALA A 49 5.89 -5.78 -12.53
C ALA A 49 4.73 -6.71 -12.94
N GLY A 50 4.83 -7.35 -14.10
CA GLY A 50 3.87 -8.35 -14.58
C GLY A 50 2.45 -7.79 -14.62
N VAL A 51 1.53 -8.44 -13.91
CA VAL A 51 0.09 -8.09 -13.93
C VAL A 51 -0.30 -6.96 -12.97
N SER A 52 0.64 -6.28 -12.31
CA SER A 52 0.34 -5.29 -11.26
C SER A 52 -0.51 -4.11 -11.77
N ILE A 53 -0.17 -3.54 -12.93
CA ILE A 53 -0.97 -2.46 -13.53
C ILE A 53 -2.34 -2.98 -13.99
N ALA A 54 -2.40 -4.18 -14.58
CA ALA A 54 -3.65 -4.82 -14.99
C ALA A 54 -4.58 -5.03 -13.78
N MET A 55 -4.03 -5.41 -12.62
CA MET A 55 -4.79 -5.58 -11.38
C MET A 55 -5.46 -4.27 -10.94
N VAL A 56 -4.76 -3.13 -11.04
CA VAL A 56 -5.37 -1.82 -10.76
C VAL A 56 -6.54 -1.56 -11.70
N GLY A 57 -6.39 -1.84 -13.00
CA GLY A 57 -7.48 -1.73 -13.98
C GLY A 57 -8.69 -2.60 -13.64
N ILE A 58 -8.47 -3.82 -13.13
CA ILE A 58 -9.54 -4.69 -12.64
C ILE A 58 -10.21 -4.08 -11.41
N ALA A 59 -9.46 -3.59 -10.43
CA ALA A 59 -10.01 -2.96 -9.24
C ALA A 59 -10.87 -1.72 -9.58
N LEU A 60 -10.45 -0.92 -10.57
CA LEU A 60 -11.23 0.22 -11.06
C LEU A 60 -12.58 -0.19 -11.65
N ARG A 61 -12.65 -1.35 -12.31
CA ARG A 61 -13.91 -1.84 -12.92
C ARG A 61 -14.80 -2.59 -11.93
N THR A 62 -14.22 -3.34 -11.03
CA THR A 62 -14.95 -4.22 -10.10
C THR A 62 -15.30 -3.55 -8.78
N GLY A 63 -14.55 -2.51 -8.40
CA GLY A 63 -14.66 -1.87 -7.07
C GLY A 63 -14.08 -2.72 -5.93
N VAL A 64 -13.32 -3.78 -6.22
CA VAL A 64 -12.68 -4.58 -5.17
C VAL A 64 -11.69 -3.70 -4.39
N PRO A 65 -11.72 -3.75 -3.05
CA PRO A 65 -10.75 -3.04 -2.22
C PRO A 65 -9.31 -3.41 -2.59
N LEU A 66 -8.48 -2.40 -2.87
CA LEU A 66 -7.10 -2.56 -3.29
C LEU A 66 -6.16 -1.76 -2.39
N LEU A 67 -5.10 -2.40 -1.92
CA LEU A 67 -3.96 -1.73 -1.29
C LEU A 67 -2.70 -1.97 -2.11
N GLY A 68 -2.04 -0.91 -2.55
CA GLY A 68 -0.72 -0.98 -3.18
C GLY A 68 0.37 -0.55 -2.20
N VAL A 69 1.39 -1.39 -2.00
CA VAL A 69 2.54 -1.09 -1.14
C VAL A 69 3.79 -0.94 -1.99
N CYS A 70 4.51 0.16 -1.84
CA CYS A 70 5.74 0.52 -2.55
C CYS A 70 5.56 0.43 -4.08
N LEU A 71 5.98 -0.65 -4.73
CA LEU A 71 5.73 -0.90 -6.17
C LEU A 71 4.22 -0.86 -6.50
N GLY A 72 3.37 -1.40 -5.62
CA GLY A 72 1.91 -1.39 -5.80
C GLY A 72 1.32 0.03 -5.75
N HIS A 73 1.84 0.90 -4.91
CA HIS A 73 1.48 2.32 -4.87
C HIS A 73 1.85 3.02 -6.19
N GLN A 74 3.03 2.75 -6.71
CA GLN A 74 3.49 3.28 -7.99
C GLN A 74 2.63 2.75 -9.16
N ALA A 75 2.25 1.47 -9.12
CA ALA A 75 1.35 0.87 -10.11
C ALA A 75 -0.04 1.54 -10.12
N ILE A 76 -0.57 1.91 -8.95
CA ILE A 76 -1.83 2.68 -8.86
C ILE A 76 -1.67 4.04 -9.55
N ALA A 77 -0.60 4.77 -9.28
CA ALA A 77 -0.37 6.07 -9.91
C ALA A 77 -0.24 5.96 -11.43
N GLU A 78 0.58 5.04 -11.95
CA GLU A 78 0.78 4.85 -13.39
C GLU A 78 -0.48 4.37 -14.11
N ALA A 79 -1.24 3.43 -13.52
CA ALA A 79 -2.48 2.93 -14.10
C ALA A 79 -3.54 4.03 -14.33
N LEU A 80 -3.47 5.11 -13.54
CA LEU A 80 -4.37 6.26 -13.60
C LEU A 80 -3.76 7.45 -14.35
N GLY A 81 -2.56 7.32 -14.92
CA GLY A 81 -1.91 8.33 -15.76
C GLY A 81 -0.91 9.23 -15.03
N GLY A 82 -0.60 8.93 -13.77
CA GLY A 82 0.50 9.58 -13.04
C GLY A 82 1.87 9.11 -13.56
N VAL A 83 2.90 9.87 -13.25
CA VAL A 83 4.30 9.57 -13.62
C VAL A 83 5.08 9.10 -12.41
N VAL A 84 5.82 8.02 -12.58
CA VAL A 84 6.78 7.48 -11.61
C VAL A 84 8.19 7.66 -12.16
N THR A 85 9.08 8.26 -11.38
CA THR A 85 10.48 8.48 -11.79
C THR A 85 11.42 8.33 -10.60
N HIS A 86 12.73 8.43 -10.86
CA HIS A 86 13.71 8.40 -9.77
C HIS A 86 13.44 9.50 -8.75
N ALA A 87 13.40 9.11 -7.48
CA ALA A 87 13.30 10.05 -6.38
C ALA A 87 14.58 10.89 -6.33
N GLU A 88 14.46 12.17 -6.00
CA GLU A 88 15.61 13.08 -5.83
C GLU A 88 16.54 12.60 -4.71
N GLU A 89 16.03 11.83 -3.77
CA GLU A 89 16.77 11.23 -2.68
C GLU A 89 16.76 9.70 -2.78
N LEU A 90 17.97 9.09 -2.80
CA LEU A 90 18.12 7.64 -2.68
C LEU A 90 17.74 7.19 -1.26
N MET A 91 16.63 6.46 -1.15
CA MET A 91 16.10 5.95 0.11
C MET A 91 16.24 4.43 0.20
N HIS A 92 17.30 3.96 0.87
CA HIS A 92 17.49 2.54 1.14
C HIS A 92 17.55 2.31 2.66
N GLY A 93 16.49 1.74 3.22
CA GLY A 93 16.41 1.47 4.66
C GLY A 93 16.39 2.71 5.57
N LYS A 94 16.03 3.87 5.03
CA LYS A 94 15.95 5.11 5.80
C LYS A 94 14.54 5.29 6.38
N VAL A 95 14.49 5.77 7.61
CA VAL A 95 13.26 6.22 8.26
C VAL A 95 13.02 7.67 7.88
N SER A 96 11.82 7.98 7.43
CA SER A 96 11.38 9.34 7.13
C SER A 96 10.15 9.70 7.95
N ARG A 97 10.05 10.96 8.31
CA ARG A 97 8.84 11.50 8.94
C ARG A 97 7.79 11.73 7.85
N VAL A 98 6.62 11.14 8.08
CA VAL A 98 5.47 11.20 7.18
C VAL A 98 4.34 11.91 7.90
N ARG A 99 3.69 12.86 7.23
CA ARG A 99 2.51 13.57 7.71
C ARG A 99 1.31 13.19 6.85
N HIS A 100 0.21 12.77 7.51
CA HIS A 100 -1.04 12.44 6.82
C HIS A 100 -2.15 13.45 7.11
N GLN A 101 -3.18 13.46 6.25
CA GLN A 101 -4.28 14.42 6.28
C GLN A 101 -5.55 13.90 6.98
N GLY A 102 -5.49 12.78 7.71
CA GLY A 102 -6.61 12.23 8.46
C GLY A 102 -7.58 11.34 7.66
N ASP A 103 -7.11 10.71 6.59
CA ASP A 103 -7.86 9.71 5.83
C ASP A 103 -8.25 8.49 6.70
N SER A 104 -9.31 7.76 6.31
CA SER A 104 -9.77 6.56 7.00
C SER A 104 -8.71 5.46 7.14
N PHE A 105 -7.78 5.37 6.18
CA PHE A 105 -6.65 4.46 6.23
C PHE A 105 -5.72 4.76 7.43
N PHE A 106 -5.64 6.01 7.85
CA PHE A 106 -4.83 6.47 8.98
C PHE A 106 -5.61 6.63 10.29
N ALA A 107 -6.85 6.15 10.37
CA ALA A 107 -7.62 6.24 11.61
C ALA A 107 -6.86 5.58 12.78
N GLY A 108 -6.66 6.33 13.89
CA GLY A 108 -5.90 5.85 15.04
C GLY A 108 -4.37 5.92 14.92
N VAL A 109 -3.84 6.39 13.78
CA VAL A 109 -2.40 6.65 13.58
C VAL A 109 -2.11 8.11 13.94
N ALA A 110 -0.95 8.38 14.55
CA ALA A 110 -0.53 9.75 14.86
C ALA A 110 -0.43 10.59 13.58
N PRO A 111 -0.83 11.90 13.60
CA PRO A 111 -0.80 12.77 12.41
C PRO A 111 0.56 12.84 11.71
N GLU A 112 1.62 12.66 12.48
CA GLU A 112 2.99 12.48 12.00
C GLU A 112 3.56 11.19 12.59
N PHE A 113 4.17 10.37 11.75
CA PHE A 113 4.73 9.09 12.14
C PHE A 113 6.02 8.79 11.36
N ASN A 114 6.83 7.91 11.90
CA ASN A 114 8.03 7.43 11.22
C ASN A 114 7.67 6.26 10.30
N ALA A 115 8.20 6.26 9.08
CA ALA A 115 8.00 5.19 8.11
C ALA A 115 9.31 4.79 7.43
N THR A 116 9.50 3.49 7.26
CA THR A 116 10.67 2.93 6.57
C THR A 116 10.49 2.95 5.06
N ARG A 117 11.50 3.42 4.35
CA ARG A 117 11.52 3.58 2.90
C ARG A 117 12.66 2.75 2.29
N TYR A 118 12.35 2.02 1.21
CA TYR A 118 13.30 1.20 0.44
C TYR A 118 13.21 1.47 -1.06
N HIS A 119 12.70 2.63 -1.47
CA HIS A 119 12.42 2.92 -2.87
C HIS A 119 13.42 3.89 -3.49
N SER A 120 13.75 3.66 -4.75
CA SER A 120 14.51 4.58 -5.62
C SER A 120 13.59 5.36 -6.57
N LEU A 121 12.34 4.91 -6.74
CA LEU A 121 11.32 5.55 -7.56
C LEU A 121 10.24 6.17 -6.67
N ALA A 122 9.64 7.26 -7.13
CA ALA A 122 8.54 7.96 -6.47
C ALA A 122 7.55 8.51 -7.50
N VAL A 123 6.31 8.68 -7.08
CA VAL A 123 5.28 9.35 -7.87
C VAL A 123 5.60 10.85 -7.93
N VAL A 124 5.61 11.39 -9.14
CA VAL A 124 5.79 12.82 -9.38
C VAL A 124 4.51 13.56 -8.97
N ARG A 125 4.60 14.40 -7.95
CA ARG A 125 3.48 15.08 -7.31
C ARG A 125 2.53 15.78 -8.29
N ASP A 126 3.10 16.58 -9.20
CA ASP A 126 2.33 17.42 -10.13
C ASP A 126 1.65 16.61 -11.24
N THR A 127 1.91 15.31 -11.32
CA THR A 127 1.29 14.39 -12.28
C THR A 127 0.21 13.53 -11.65
N VAL A 128 -0.03 13.64 -10.35
CA VAL A 128 -1.09 12.87 -9.68
C VAL A 128 -2.45 13.27 -10.27
N PRO A 129 -3.18 12.32 -10.87
CA PRO A 129 -4.43 12.64 -11.57
C PRO A 129 -5.53 13.04 -10.59
N GLU A 130 -6.53 13.78 -11.07
CA GLU A 130 -7.65 14.27 -10.26
C GLU A 130 -8.47 13.18 -9.57
N SER A 131 -8.48 11.96 -10.12
CA SER A 131 -9.13 10.79 -9.51
C SER A 131 -8.46 10.32 -8.21
N LEU A 132 -7.20 10.73 -7.98
CA LEU A 132 -6.45 10.42 -6.77
C LEU A 132 -6.33 11.65 -5.85
N SER A 133 -6.24 11.39 -4.57
CA SER A 133 -5.84 12.36 -3.55
C SER A 133 -4.52 11.94 -2.93
N ILE A 134 -3.60 12.88 -2.74
CA ILE A 134 -2.42 12.67 -1.91
C ILE A 134 -2.89 12.75 -0.45
N THR A 135 -2.74 11.67 0.30
CA THR A 135 -3.23 11.57 1.69
C THR A 135 -2.11 11.59 2.72
N ALA A 136 -0.86 11.36 2.30
CA ALA A 136 0.32 11.56 3.14
C ALA A 136 1.54 11.96 2.31
N GLU A 137 2.46 12.69 2.92
CA GLU A 137 3.70 13.18 2.31
C GLU A 137 4.82 13.33 3.33
N THR A 138 6.07 13.40 2.86
CA THR A 138 7.21 13.83 3.67
C THR A 138 7.24 15.35 3.81
N GLU A 139 8.05 15.87 4.73
CA GLU A 139 8.30 17.31 4.86
C GLU A 139 8.85 17.92 3.55
N SER A 140 9.64 17.16 2.78
CA SER A 140 10.16 17.57 1.46
C SER A 140 9.13 17.47 0.32
N GLY A 141 7.90 17.04 0.60
CA GLY A 141 6.80 16.97 -0.38
C GLY A 141 6.77 15.71 -1.23
N ILE A 142 7.54 14.67 -0.88
CA ILE A 142 7.47 13.37 -1.56
C ILE A 142 6.12 12.70 -1.22
N VAL A 143 5.41 12.25 -2.25
CA VAL A 143 4.13 11.56 -2.12
C VAL A 143 4.33 10.21 -1.41
N MET A 144 3.72 10.05 -0.26
CA MET A 144 3.86 8.88 0.60
C MET A 144 2.59 8.03 0.68
N ALA A 145 1.42 8.62 0.41
CA ALA A 145 0.19 7.86 0.26
C ALA A 145 -0.76 8.51 -0.74
N LEU A 146 -1.50 7.65 -1.42
CA LEU A 146 -2.55 7.99 -2.38
C LEU A 146 -3.84 7.26 -2.01
N ARG A 147 -4.96 7.90 -2.32
CA ARG A 147 -6.29 7.29 -2.24
C ARG A 147 -7.12 7.67 -3.46
N HIS A 148 -7.84 6.71 -4.05
CA HIS A 148 -8.86 7.01 -5.05
C HIS A 148 -10.04 7.72 -4.38
N ARG A 149 -10.58 8.76 -5.03
CA ARG A 149 -11.62 9.61 -4.42
C ARG A 149 -12.95 8.90 -4.20
N GLU A 150 -13.29 7.95 -5.07
CA GLU A 150 -14.58 7.27 -5.10
C GLU A 150 -14.48 5.78 -4.76
N LEU A 151 -13.39 5.11 -5.15
CA LEU A 151 -13.22 3.67 -5.00
C LEU A 151 -12.31 3.33 -3.80
N PRO A 152 -12.46 2.13 -3.21
CA PRO A 152 -11.66 1.69 -2.07
C PRO A 152 -10.24 1.27 -2.49
N ILE A 153 -9.51 2.16 -3.18
CA ILE A 153 -8.16 1.95 -3.67
C ILE A 153 -7.21 2.87 -2.91
N PHE A 154 -6.21 2.28 -2.26
CA PHE A 154 -5.23 2.95 -1.43
C PHE A 154 -3.82 2.56 -1.86
N GLY A 155 -2.87 3.47 -1.74
CA GLY A 155 -1.47 3.21 -2.01
C GLY A 155 -0.57 3.87 -0.99
N VAL A 156 0.46 3.15 -0.52
CA VAL A 156 1.50 3.70 0.36
C VAL A 156 2.88 3.42 -0.22
N GLN A 157 3.74 4.44 -0.25
CA GLN A 157 5.10 4.34 -0.80
C GLN A 157 6.06 3.68 0.17
N TYR A 158 5.84 3.80 1.46
CA TYR A 158 6.61 3.17 2.52
C TYR A 158 6.14 1.73 2.80
N HIS A 159 6.81 1.07 3.72
CA HIS A 159 6.55 -0.31 4.12
C HIS A 159 5.83 -0.37 5.48
N PRO A 160 4.50 -0.55 5.53
CA PRO A 160 3.75 -0.64 6.78
C PRO A 160 4.13 -1.87 7.61
N GLU A 161 4.69 -2.92 6.97
CA GLU A 161 5.15 -4.13 7.61
C GLU A 161 6.55 -4.02 8.24
N SER A 162 7.23 -2.91 8.02
CA SER A 162 8.55 -2.70 8.61
C SER A 162 8.43 -2.38 10.10
N VAL A 163 9.31 -2.99 10.89
CA VAL A 163 9.36 -2.81 12.36
C VAL A 163 9.50 -1.34 12.78
N LEU A 164 10.20 -0.55 11.99
CA LEU A 164 10.42 0.88 12.25
C LEU A 164 9.31 1.78 11.66
N THR A 165 8.28 1.21 11.06
CA THR A 165 7.09 1.97 10.63
C THR A 165 6.08 2.00 11.76
N GLU A 166 5.83 3.21 12.27
CA GLU A 166 4.85 3.41 13.34
C GLU A 166 3.42 3.25 12.81
N GLY A 167 2.57 2.57 13.57
CA GLY A 167 1.16 2.37 13.22
C GLY A 167 0.90 1.45 12.02
N GLY A 168 1.87 0.65 11.59
CA GLY A 168 1.72 -0.22 10.41
C GLY A 168 0.59 -1.23 10.55
N TYR A 169 0.46 -1.89 11.70
CA TYR A 169 -0.69 -2.79 11.96
C TYR A 169 -2.02 -2.04 11.91
N GLN A 170 -2.09 -0.84 12.47
CA GLN A 170 -3.31 -0.05 12.46
C GLN A 170 -3.76 0.31 11.04
N GLN A 171 -2.82 0.72 10.19
CA GLN A 171 -3.07 1.03 8.79
C GLN A 171 -3.59 -0.19 8.01
N LEU A 172 -2.92 -1.35 8.16
CA LEU A 172 -3.36 -2.60 7.54
C LEU A 172 -4.70 -3.07 8.08
N GLY A 173 -4.96 -2.94 9.38
CA GLY A 173 -6.25 -3.24 10.00
C GLY A 173 -7.38 -2.36 9.50
N ASN A 174 -7.12 -1.07 9.29
CA ASN A 174 -8.08 -0.13 8.73
C ASN A 174 -8.44 -0.50 7.29
N TRP A 175 -7.45 -0.87 6.47
CA TRP A 175 -7.70 -1.34 5.11
C TRP A 175 -8.49 -2.66 5.10
N LEU A 176 -8.14 -3.63 5.95
CA LEU A 176 -8.89 -4.88 6.07
C LEU A 176 -10.34 -4.66 6.49
N ALA A 177 -10.61 -3.65 7.32
CA ALA A 177 -11.98 -3.28 7.67
C ALA A 177 -12.77 -2.80 6.44
N VAL A 178 -12.14 -2.04 5.55
CA VAL A 178 -12.71 -1.65 4.25
C VAL A 178 -12.93 -2.86 3.34
N ALA A 179 -12.03 -3.85 3.40
CA ALA A 179 -12.12 -5.10 2.65
C ALA A 179 -13.09 -6.14 3.28
N GLY A 180 -13.93 -5.73 4.24
CA GLY A 180 -14.97 -6.60 4.80
C GLY A 180 -14.59 -7.35 6.07
N LEU A 181 -13.45 -7.04 6.70
CA LEU A 181 -13.00 -7.61 7.96
C LEU A 181 -13.01 -6.55 9.10
N PRO A 182 -14.18 -6.12 9.59
CA PRO A 182 -14.33 -4.96 10.47
C PRO A 182 -13.57 -5.08 11.81
N ASN A 183 -13.35 -6.29 12.30
CA ASN A 183 -12.64 -6.52 13.56
C ASN A 183 -11.12 -6.31 13.46
N ALA A 184 -10.57 -6.27 12.25
CA ALA A 184 -9.13 -6.14 12.04
C ALA A 184 -8.55 -4.83 12.61
N ALA A 185 -9.26 -3.72 12.47
CA ALA A 185 -8.86 -2.43 13.04
C ALA A 185 -8.78 -2.46 14.58
N GLY A 186 -9.68 -3.18 15.23
CA GLY A 186 -9.67 -3.40 16.69
C GLY A 186 -8.51 -4.30 17.13
N LEU A 187 -8.25 -5.38 16.40
CA LEU A 187 -7.11 -6.26 16.67
C LEU A 187 -5.77 -5.53 16.51
N ALA A 188 -5.67 -4.66 15.52
CA ALA A 188 -4.46 -3.89 15.24
C ALA A 188 -3.98 -3.08 16.44
N ALA A 189 -4.89 -2.53 17.23
CA ALA A 189 -4.57 -1.73 18.41
C ALA A 189 -3.83 -2.54 19.51
N SER A 190 -3.95 -3.86 19.50
CA SER A 190 -3.29 -4.77 20.45
C SER A 190 -1.99 -5.38 19.91
N LEU A 191 -1.66 -5.14 18.64
CA LEU A 191 -0.49 -5.69 17.98
C LEU A 191 0.62 -4.63 17.84
N SER A 192 1.85 -5.07 18.03
CA SER A 192 3.04 -4.28 17.75
C SER A 192 4.09 -5.15 17.05
N PRO A 193 4.94 -4.55 16.19
CA PRO A 193 6.04 -5.30 15.60
C PRO A 193 6.93 -5.91 16.71
N LEU A 194 7.34 -7.16 16.53
CA LEU A 194 8.31 -7.80 17.40
C LEU A 194 9.66 -7.12 17.18
N LEU A 195 10.06 -6.25 18.09
CA LEU A 195 11.43 -5.76 18.15
C LEU A 195 12.30 -6.95 18.59
N VAL A 196 13.11 -7.49 17.68
CA VAL A 196 14.17 -8.40 18.05
C VAL A 196 15.17 -7.57 18.85
N GLN A 197 15.20 -7.76 20.17
CA GLN A 197 16.27 -7.21 20.99
C GLN A 197 17.57 -7.87 20.50
N GLU A 198 18.43 -7.10 19.89
CA GLU A 198 19.82 -7.53 19.64
C GLU A 198 20.49 -7.76 21.02
N TRP A 199 20.94 -8.98 21.24
CA TRP A 199 21.72 -9.41 22.39
C TRP A 199 23.18 -9.00 22.21
#